data_bc489dfdb5de90b59d77a6f2097f92e3
#
_entry.id   bc489dfdb5de90b59d77a6f2097f92e3
#
_cell.length_a   1.000
_cell.length_b   1.000
_cell.length_c   1.000
_cell.angle_alpha   90.00
_cell.angle_beta   90.00
_cell.angle_gamma   90.00
#
_symmetry.space_group_name_H-M   'P 1'
#
loop_
_entity.id
_entity.type
_entity.pdbx_description
1 polymer ?
#
loop_
_entity_poly.entity_id
_entity_poly.type
_entity_poly.pdbx_seq_one_letter_code
_entity_poly.pdbx_strand_id
1 'polypeptide(L)'
;MAHRSTLLRSVAAALISATLAAASQAATVLKAPRPVVWQDFLGVNVQFQYFAPDIYQQQMARLDELGLNWVRLTIHWPVIEPQKDKFALSELDAAMEAIKAHHYNTLAYMVGSAPFASSAPPGATGRDQYPPKDFSTFAARMVSLAQRYPQVNNWQVWNEPNIVWLPKEDPAAYGRLLTTTAQALRTALPEKTIVTAGMAYYSQMHSTPGYLLQSLLDGGLGTQNIVAAYHPYSEYPEGDSVPDRDFLVRANAMNNLLHSNGVSQVWATEWGWSSYDGPVEMQRLIGTSGQADYTLRRLALMSALDFQRIFLFNLSDLDERASARDQGYGLLDLQASPKPVYTALKNFLTITGPRLTPTDPPAVSQVPDDLYAVAWSREDGKHLLMVWSASGVSLTFPAINDAIVHDPLTGSRIPLSATKGITLALKPTLQILEWKP
;
A
#
# COMPACT_ATOMS: atom_id res chain seq x y z
N MET A 1 -12.79 -82.20 1.71
CA MET A 1 -13.70 -82.02 2.81
C MET A 1 -13.33 -80.80 3.59
N ALA A 2 -13.74 -79.64 3.26
CA ALA A 2 -13.65 -78.45 4.10
C ALA A 2 -14.59 -77.37 3.53
N HIS A 3 -15.62 -77.04 4.24
CA HIS A 3 -16.53 -75.95 3.95
C HIS A 3 -15.84 -74.63 4.12
N ARG A 4 -15.90 -73.75 3.12
CA ARG A 4 -15.59 -72.34 3.22
C ARG A 4 -16.92 -71.53 3.14
N SER A 5 -17.31 -71.02 4.28
CA SER A 5 -18.41 -70.09 4.41
C SER A 5 -17.92 -68.67 4.04
N THR A 6 -18.57 -68.06 3.01
CA THR A 6 -18.31 -66.70 2.57
C THR A 6 -19.20 -65.75 3.36
N LEU A 7 -18.59 -64.89 4.18
CA LEU A 7 -19.25 -63.77 4.87
C LEU A 7 -19.28 -62.53 3.90
N LEU A 8 -20.46 -62.19 3.45
CA LEU A 8 -20.73 -60.90 2.83
C LEU A 8 -20.68 -59.80 3.91
N ARG A 9 -19.75 -58.90 3.82
CA ARG A 9 -19.78 -57.65 4.58
C ARG A 9 -20.39 -56.55 3.72
N SER A 10 -21.59 -56.12 4.11
CA SER A 10 -22.24 -54.92 3.56
C SER A 10 -21.56 -53.71 4.11
N VAL A 11 -20.91 -52.93 3.24
CA VAL A 11 -20.37 -51.61 3.57
C VAL A 11 -21.45 -50.59 3.29
N ALA A 12 -22.05 -50.06 4.33
CA ALA A 12 -22.95 -48.90 4.25
C ALA A 12 -22.08 -47.65 4.08
N ALA A 13 -22.10 -47.05 2.89
CA ALA A 13 -21.52 -45.77 2.63
C ALA A 13 -22.40 -44.68 3.22
N ALA A 14 -22.01 -44.12 4.36
CA ALA A 14 -22.61 -42.91 4.88
C ALA A 14 -22.09 -41.71 4.07
N LEU A 15 -22.95 -41.13 3.24
CA LEU A 15 -22.74 -39.83 2.60
C LEU A 15 -22.84 -38.75 3.70
N ILE A 16 -21.69 -38.27 4.17
CA ILE A 16 -21.66 -37.06 4.98
C ILE A 16 -21.75 -35.90 3.97
N SER A 17 -22.94 -35.34 3.83
CA SER A 17 -23.14 -34.05 3.17
C SER A 17 -22.55 -32.97 4.06
N ALA A 18 -21.30 -32.58 3.81
CA ALA A 18 -20.73 -31.38 4.39
C ALA A 18 -21.41 -30.17 3.72
N THR A 19 -22.42 -29.62 4.34
CA THR A 19 -22.90 -28.28 4.07
C THR A 19 -21.76 -27.33 4.48
N LEU A 20 -20.99 -26.84 3.52
CA LEU A 20 -20.18 -25.65 3.71
C LEU A 20 -21.15 -24.50 4.05
N ALA A 21 -21.33 -24.23 5.33
CA ALA A 21 -21.86 -22.96 5.75
C ALA A 21 -20.86 -21.91 5.27
N ALA A 22 -21.22 -21.14 4.24
CA ALA A 22 -20.54 -19.90 3.94
C ALA A 22 -20.58 -19.09 5.23
N ALA A 23 -19.43 -18.85 5.85
CA ALA A 23 -19.34 -17.94 6.98
C ALA A 23 -19.84 -16.60 6.46
N SER A 24 -21.02 -16.16 6.93
CA SER A 24 -21.53 -14.84 6.63
C SER A 24 -20.51 -13.85 7.19
N GLN A 25 -19.94 -13.05 6.31
CA GLN A 25 -19.02 -12.01 6.72
C GLN A 25 -19.85 -10.97 7.47
N ALA A 26 -19.58 -10.77 8.76
CA ALA A 26 -20.30 -9.78 9.55
C ALA A 26 -19.98 -8.36 9.02
N ALA A 27 -20.99 -7.49 9.06
CA ALA A 27 -20.84 -6.09 8.67
C ALA A 27 -19.62 -5.45 9.33
N THR A 28 -18.78 -4.80 8.53
CA THR A 28 -17.55 -4.15 8.99
C THR A 28 -17.74 -2.64 9.07
N VAL A 29 -18.06 -2.14 10.26
CA VAL A 29 -18.12 -0.73 10.56
C VAL A 29 -16.84 -0.32 11.29
N LEU A 30 -15.99 0.47 10.63
CA LEU A 30 -14.70 0.86 11.16
C LEU A 30 -14.78 2.21 11.85
N LYS A 31 -14.10 2.31 12.98
CA LYS A 31 -13.79 3.59 13.64
C LYS A 31 -12.31 3.85 13.51
N ALA A 32 -11.96 4.92 12.83
CA ALA A 32 -10.56 5.27 12.65
C ALA A 32 -9.89 5.63 14.00
N PRO A 33 -8.61 5.24 14.20
CA PRO A 33 -7.91 5.48 15.47
C PRO A 33 -7.49 6.94 15.65
N ARG A 34 -7.43 7.73 14.58
CA ARG A 34 -6.94 9.11 14.60
C ARG A 34 -7.45 9.93 13.41
N PRO A 35 -7.31 11.28 13.46
CA PRO A 35 -7.54 12.13 12.30
C PRO A 35 -6.61 11.80 11.13
N VAL A 36 -7.09 12.03 9.91
CA VAL A 36 -6.34 11.93 8.66
C VAL A 36 -6.20 13.33 8.05
N VAL A 37 -4.96 13.72 7.75
CA VAL A 37 -4.62 14.85 6.90
C VAL A 37 -4.04 14.27 5.62
N TRP A 38 -4.75 14.35 4.50
CA TRP A 38 -4.37 13.64 3.27
C TRP A 38 -2.97 13.99 2.81
N GLN A 39 -2.58 15.26 2.89
CA GLN A 39 -1.27 15.74 2.53
C GLN A 39 -0.12 15.07 3.32
N ASP A 40 -0.39 14.65 4.58
CA ASP A 40 0.59 13.99 5.44
C ASP A 40 0.47 12.47 5.40
N PHE A 41 -0.73 11.96 5.12
CA PHE A 41 -1.05 10.54 5.21
C PHE A 41 -0.79 9.79 3.89
N LEU A 42 -1.19 10.39 2.74
CA LEU A 42 -1.10 9.77 1.42
C LEU A 42 0.09 10.30 0.63
N GLY A 43 1.02 9.43 0.34
CA GLY A 43 2.10 9.65 -0.61
C GLY A 43 1.94 8.79 -1.87
N VAL A 44 2.82 9.01 -2.83
CA VAL A 44 2.83 8.27 -4.10
C VAL A 44 4.26 7.84 -4.44
N ASN A 45 4.42 6.61 -4.94
CA ASN A 45 5.69 6.17 -5.51
C ASN A 45 5.95 6.87 -6.83
N VAL A 46 7.18 7.35 -7.06
CA VAL A 46 7.59 8.11 -8.25
C VAL A 46 8.92 7.62 -8.79
N GLN A 47 9.13 7.83 -10.08
CA GLN A 47 10.37 7.46 -10.78
C GLN A 47 10.81 8.58 -11.74
N PHE A 48 10.76 9.83 -11.29
CA PHE A 48 11.05 11.02 -12.10
C PHE A 48 12.37 10.93 -12.89
N GLN A 49 13.42 10.34 -12.30
CA GLN A 49 14.73 10.17 -12.90
C GLN A 49 14.76 9.26 -14.15
N TYR A 50 13.66 8.56 -14.44
CA TYR A 50 13.56 7.70 -15.62
C TYR A 50 12.71 8.30 -16.74
N PHE A 51 12.18 9.51 -16.52
CA PHE A 51 11.39 10.24 -17.50
C PHE A 51 12.12 11.48 -18.01
N ALA A 52 11.78 11.92 -19.21
CA ALA A 52 12.27 13.18 -19.74
C ALA A 52 11.77 14.37 -18.90
N PRO A 53 12.53 15.48 -18.80
CA PRO A 53 12.19 16.61 -17.94
C PRO A 53 10.79 17.19 -18.15
N ASP A 54 10.32 17.29 -19.38
CA ASP A 54 9.00 17.78 -19.74
C ASP A 54 7.88 16.85 -19.24
N ILE A 55 8.13 15.55 -19.21
CA ILE A 55 7.18 14.55 -18.71
C ILE A 55 7.11 14.58 -17.17
N TYR A 56 8.27 14.51 -16.48
CA TYR A 56 8.21 14.49 -15.02
C TYR A 56 7.72 15.82 -14.42
N GLN A 57 7.94 16.95 -15.09
CA GLN A 57 7.35 18.24 -14.68
C GLN A 57 5.82 18.21 -14.81
N GLN A 58 5.27 17.59 -15.86
CA GLN A 58 3.82 17.38 -15.96
C GLN A 58 3.31 16.42 -14.87
N GLN A 59 4.04 15.33 -14.57
CA GLN A 59 3.70 14.42 -13.47
C GLN A 59 3.65 15.16 -12.13
N MET A 60 4.61 16.04 -11.85
CA MET A 60 4.65 16.88 -10.65
C MET A 60 3.45 17.83 -10.60
N ALA A 61 3.13 18.50 -11.70
CA ALA A 61 1.95 19.37 -11.77
C ALA A 61 0.65 18.59 -11.48
N ARG A 62 0.54 17.35 -11.95
CA ARG A 62 -0.60 16.48 -11.60
C ARG A 62 -0.64 16.10 -10.13
N LEU A 63 0.52 15.88 -9.51
CA LEU A 63 0.59 15.60 -8.07
C LEU A 63 0.20 16.83 -7.24
N ASP A 64 0.65 18.02 -7.66
CA ASP A 64 0.26 19.30 -7.03
C ASP A 64 -1.26 19.55 -7.14
N GLU A 65 -1.89 19.20 -8.28
CA GLU A 65 -3.36 19.27 -8.43
C GLU A 65 -4.12 18.39 -7.44
N LEU A 66 -3.54 17.28 -6.99
CA LEU A 66 -4.12 16.41 -5.96
C LEU A 66 -3.92 16.98 -4.54
N GLY A 67 -3.07 17.99 -4.36
CA GLY A 67 -2.71 18.53 -3.05
C GLY A 67 -1.88 17.57 -2.21
N LEU A 68 -1.19 16.61 -2.83
CA LEU A 68 -0.31 15.64 -2.19
C LEU A 68 1.13 16.09 -2.28
N ASN A 69 1.90 15.92 -1.20
CA ASN A 69 3.29 16.38 -1.15
C ASN A 69 4.29 15.32 -0.66
N TRP A 70 3.86 14.07 -0.51
CA TRP A 70 4.77 12.98 -0.18
C TRP A 70 5.07 12.12 -1.41
N VAL A 71 6.35 11.93 -1.66
CA VAL A 71 6.84 11.05 -2.73
C VAL A 71 7.79 10.00 -2.17
N ARG A 72 7.71 8.79 -2.73
CA ARG A 72 8.69 7.73 -2.48
C ARG A 72 9.46 7.45 -3.76
N LEU A 73 10.79 7.61 -3.72
CA LEU A 73 11.67 7.56 -4.89
C LEU A 73 12.72 6.47 -4.75
N THR A 74 12.87 5.67 -5.81
CA THR A 74 13.87 4.60 -5.90
C THR A 74 15.26 5.16 -6.23
N ILE A 75 16.29 4.65 -5.58
CA ILE A 75 17.70 4.83 -5.96
C ILE A 75 18.31 3.44 -6.18
N HIS A 76 18.47 3.05 -7.43
CA HIS A 76 19.14 1.80 -7.78
C HIS A 76 20.65 1.97 -7.70
N TRP A 77 21.30 1.39 -6.68
CA TRP A 77 22.74 1.52 -6.51
C TRP A 77 23.54 1.04 -7.73
N PRO A 78 23.21 -0.11 -8.38
CA PRO A 78 23.94 -0.53 -9.57
C PRO A 78 23.85 0.44 -10.76
N VAL A 79 22.78 1.25 -10.82
CA VAL A 79 22.59 2.26 -11.87
C VAL A 79 23.40 3.50 -11.58
N ILE A 80 23.34 4.00 -10.35
CA ILE A 80 24.04 5.26 -9.97
C ILE A 80 25.54 5.08 -9.78
N GLU A 81 26.04 3.84 -9.60
CA GLU A 81 27.47 3.52 -9.44
C GLU A 81 27.80 2.21 -10.17
N PRO A 82 27.81 2.22 -11.53
CA PRO A 82 28.08 1.01 -12.33
C PRO A 82 29.50 0.46 -12.17
N GLN A 83 30.45 1.30 -11.77
CA GLN A 83 31.83 0.95 -11.42
C GLN A 83 32.20 1.69 -10.13
N LYS A 84 33.06 1.07 -9.34
CA LYS A 84 33.51 1.65 -8.07
C LYS A 84 33.99 3.08 -8.25
N ASP A 85 33.40 4.00 -7.48
CA ASP A 85 33.70 5.43 -7.47
C ASP A 85 33.44 6.14 -8.84
N LYS A 86 32.66 5.52 -9.75
CA LYS A 86 32.18 6.11 -11.00
C LYS A 86 30.67 6.32 -10.92
N PHE A 87 30.28 7.54 -10.72
CA PHE A 87 28.88 7.91 -10.47
C PHE A 87 28.17 8.40 -11.74
N ALA A 88 26.92 7.95 -11.91
CA ALA A 88 25.96 8.39 -12.91
C ALA A 88 24.76 8.99 -12.16
N LEU A 89 24.86 10.25 -11.75
CA LEU A 89 23.89 10.91 -10.88
C LEU A 89 23.08 12.02 -11.58
N SER A 90 23.37 12.33 -12.85
CA SER A 90 22.77 13.47 -13.56
C SER A 90 21.25 13.49 -13.53
N GLU A 91 20.61 12.36 -13.84
CA GLU A 91 19.16 12.22 -13.88
C GLU A 91 18.57 12.26 -12.47
N LEU A 92 19.24 11.63 -11.51
CA LEU A 92 18.83 11.66 -10.10
C LEU A 92 18.98 13.07 -9.52
N ASP A 93 20.08 13.78 -9.81
CA ASP A 93 20.30 15.16 -9.38
C ASP A 93 19.19 16.08 -9.92
N ALA A 94 18.87 15.98 -11.21
CA ALA A 94 17.80 16.77 -11.83
C ALA A 94 16.43 16.49 -11.19
N ALA A 95 16.10 15.22 -10.94
CA ALA A 95 14.86 14.84 -10.25
C ALA A 95 14.82 15.37 -8.81
N MET A 96 15.94 15.29 -8.07
CA MET A 96 16.02 15.78 -6.68
C MET A 96 15.93 17.30 -6.58
N GLU A 97 16.47 18.06 -7.54
CA GLU A 97 16.30 19.51 -7.58
C GLU A 97 14.85 19.90 -7.91
N ALA A 98 14.17 19.16 -8.82
CA ALA A 98 12.76 19.37 -9.09
C ALA A 98 11.87 19.04 -7.86
N ILE A 99 12.12 17.92 -7.18
CA ILE A 99 11.47 17.53 -5.92
C ILE A 99 11.61 18.65 -4.86
N LYS A 100 12.80 19.22 -4.74
CA LYS A 100 13.08 20.31 -3.82
C LYS A 100 12.33 21.59 -4.21
N ALA A 101 12.28 21.92 -5.50
CA ALA A 101 11.56 23.09 -6.00
C ALA A 101 10.05 23.02 -5.75
N HIS A 102 9.46 21.82 -5.81
CA HIS A 102 8.04 21.56 -5.47
C HIS A 102 7.79 21.35 -3.96
N HIS A 103 8.84 21.40 -3.13
CA HIS A 103 8.76 21.19 -1.67
C HIS A 103 8.17 19.83 -1.26
N TYR A 104 8.40 18.78 -2.06
CA TYR A 104 7.91 17.46 -1.71
C TYR A 104 8.69 16.85 -0.54
N ASN A 105 7.96 16.30 0.42
CA ASN A 105 8.52 15.41 1.42
C ASN A 105 8.90 14.09 0.75
N THR A 106 10.12 13.65 0.97
CA THR A 106 10.67 12.50 0.25
C THR A 106 11.03 11.35 1.19
N LEU A 107 10.57 10.16 0.83
CA LEU A 107 11.13 8.89 1.25
C LEU A 107 12.00 8.36 0.10
N ALA A 108 13.31 8.45 0.22
CA ALA A 108 14.21 7.81 -0.73
C ALA A 108 14.60 6.42 -0.25
N TYR A 109 14.61 5.44 -1.14
CA TYR A 109 15.14 4.12 -0.80
C TYR A 109 16.27 3.71 -1.75
N MET A 110 17.36 3.20 -1.16
CA MET A 110 18.45 2.63 -1.94
C MET A 110 18.31 1.10 -1.97
N VAL A 111 18.35 0.53 -3.16
CA VAL A 111 18.16 -0.89 -3.41
C VAL A 111 19.18 -1.43 -4.40
N GLY A 112 19.44 -2.71 -4.28
CA GLY A 112 20.36 -3.41 -5.16
C GLY A 112 21.83 -3.26 -4.75
N SER A 113 22.67 -4.15 -5.24
CA SER A 113 24.12 -4.11 -5.04
C SER A 113 24.79 -3.68 -6.33
N ALA A 114 25.66 -2.67 -6.25
CA ALA A 114 26.52 -2.29 -7.37
C ALA A 114 27.36 -3.50 -7.84
N PRO A 115 27.70 -3.61 -9.13
CA PRO A 115 28.37 -4.80 -9.70
C PRO A 115 29.65 -5.21 -8.99
N PHE A 116 30.43 -4.27 -8.50
CA PHE A 116 31.69 -4.52 -7.78
C PHE A 116 31.44 -4.94 -6.31
N ALA A 117 30.30 -4.56 -5.72
CA ALA A 117 29.96 -4.81 -4.32
C ALA A 117 29.11 -6.08 -4.11
N SER A 118 28.41 -6.57 -5.15
CA SER A 118 27.50 -7.69 -5.08
C SER A 118 28.20 -8.99 -4.65
N SER A 119 27.58 -9.76 -3.75
CA SER A 119 28.02 -11.10 -3.35
C SER A 119 27.67 -12.19 -4.38
N ALA A 120 27.06 -11.84 -5.51
CA ALA A 120 26.70 -12.78 -6.56
C ALA A 120 27.90 -13.59 -7.05
N PRO A 121 27.75 -14.93 -7.18
CA PRO A 121 28.80 -15.76 -7.77
C PRO A 121 29.03 -15.41 -9.25
N PRO A 122 30.19 -15.77 -9.82
CA PRO A 122 30.44 -15.57 -11.24
C PRO A 122 29.35 -16.20 -12.11
N GLY A 123 28.86 -15.47 -13.12
CA GLY A 123 27.83 -15.96 -14.04
C GLY A 123 26.39 -15.94 -13.51
N ALA A 124 26.15 -15.52 -12.26
CA ALA A 124 24.79 -15.40 -11.73
C ALA A 124 23.99 -14.33 -12.48
N THR A 125 22.70 -14.58 -12.71
CA THR A 125 21.70 -13.60 -13.14
C THR A 125 21.17 -12.82 -11.94
N GLY A 126 20.56 -11.65 -12.15
CA GLY A 126 20.02 -10.83 -11.06
C GLY A 126 21.06 -10.43 -10.02
N ARG A 127 22.30 -10.14 -10.47
CA ARG A 127 23.44 -9.86 -9.59
C ARG A 127 23.22 -8.73 -8.60
N ASP A 128 22.41 -7.78 -8.96
CA ASP A 128 21.99 -6.64 -8.14
C ASP A 128 21.08 -7.05 -6.97
N GLN A 129 20.35 -8.15 -7.10
CA GLN A 129 19.48 -8.70 -6.03
C GLN A 129 20.25 -9.49 -4.96
N TYR A 130 21.53 -9.82 -5.20
CA TYR A 130 22.38 -10.37 -4.16
C TYR A 130 22.83 -9.26 -3.21
N PRO A 131 22.90 -9.51 -1.89
CA PRO A 131 23.34 -8.49 -0.95
C PRO A 131 24.78 -8.06 -1.22
N PRO A 132 25.21 -6.89 -0.74
CA PRO A 132 26.61 -6.51 -0.81
C PRO A 132 27.49 -7.46 0.00
N LYS A 133 28.70 -7.71 -0.45
CA LYS A 133 29.73 -8.51 0.29
C LYS A 133 30.06 -7.88 1.63
N ASP A 134 30.09 -6.55 1.66
CA ASP A 134 30.35 -5.75 2.83
C ASP A 134 29.23 -4.71 3.00
N PHE A 135 28.46 -4.84 4.06
CA PHE A 135 27.34 -3.95 4.38
C PHE A 135 27.80 -2.53 4.72
N SER A 136 29.03 -2.35 5.18
CA SER A 136 29.57 -1.02 5.45
C SER A 136 29.73 -0.20 4.16
N THR A 137 30.01 -0.85 3.03
CA THR A 137 30.06 -0.18 1.72
C THR A 137 28.69 0.37 1.31
N PHE A 138 27.63 -0.42 1.49
CA PHE A 138 26.26 0.04 1.25
C PHE A 138 25.90 1.20 2.18
N ALA A 139 26.18 1.07 3.48
CA ALA A 139 25.92 2.09 4.48
C ALA A 139 26.65 3.39 4.16
N ALA A 140 27.93 3.36 3.82
CA ALA A 140 28.71 4.53 3.43
C ALA A 140 28.13 5.21 2.19
N ARG A 141 27.63 4.45 1.22
CA ARG A 141 27.02 5.00 0.03
C ARG A 141 25.70 5.69 0.34
N MET A 142 24.86 5.08 1.21
CA MET A 142 23.61 5.70 1.65
C MET A 142 23.87 7.01 2.43
N VAL A 143 24.89 7.05 3.29
CA VAL A 143 25.33 8.30 3.96
C VAL A 143 25.75 9.36 2.95
N SER A 144 26.56 8.99 1.95
CA SER A 144 26.99 9.89 0.89
C SER A 144 25.82 10.52 0.13
N LEU A 145 24.80 9.70 -0.21
CA LEU A 145 23.57 10.17 -0.87
C LEU A 145 22.75 11.09 0.06
N ALA A 146 22.63 10.74 1.33
CA ALA A 146 21.90 11.56 2.30
C ALA A 146 22.56 12.92 2.55
N GLN A 147 23.90 12.98 2.48
CA GLN A 147 24.66 14.23 2.51
C GLN A 147 24.49 15.04 1.21
N ARG A 148 24.44 14.36 0.06
CA ARG A 148 24.25 15.00 -1.24
C ARG A 148 22.85 15.61 -1.38
N TYR A 149 21.83 14.96 -0.84
CA TYR A 149 20.42 15.38 -0.91
C TYR A 149 19.89 15.73 0.50
N PRO A 150 20.32 16.84 1.09
CA PRO A 150 19.98 17.21 2.47
C PRO A 150 18.48 17.44 2.68
N GLN A 151 17.74 17.78 1.61
CA GLN A 151 16.27 17.90 1.63
C GLN A 151 15.53 16.58 1.86
N VAL A 152 16.16 15.43 1.61
CA VAL A 152 15.56 14.11 1.87
C VAL A 152 15.72 13.76 3.34
N ASN A 153 14.62 13.71 4.07
CA ASN A 153 14.62 13.45 5.51
C ASN A 153 14.36 12.00 5.89
N ASN A 154 13.86 11.18 4.96
CA ASN A 154 13.48 9.80 5.24
C ASN A 154 14.21 8.86 4.28
N TRP A 155 14.90 7.86 4.86
CA TRP A 155 15.75 6.93 4.11
C TRP A 155 15.32 5.50 4.39
N GLN A 156 14.90 4.79 3.35
CA GLN A 156 14.49 3.40 3.43
C GLN A 156 15.64 2.48 2.96
N VAL A 157 15.94 1.48 3.77
CA VAL A 157 17.08 0.58 3.56
C VAL A 157 16.62 -0.66 2.81
N TRP A 158 16.91 -0.74 1.50
CA TRP A 158 16.50 -1.82 0.61
C TRP A 158 15.00 -1.80 0.24
N ASN A 159 14.58 -2.79 -0.57
CA ASN A 159 13.19 -3.05 -0.98
C ASN A 159 12.93 -4.57 -1.00
N GLU A 160 11.81 -4.99 -0.41
CA GLU A 160 11.28 -6.36 -0.45
C GLU A 160 12.32 -7.49 -0.27
N PRO A 161 13.14 -7.47 0.80
CA PRO A 161 14.22 -8.45 0.97
C PRO A 161 13.72 -9.88 1.24
N ASN A 162 12.41 -10.07 1.36
CA ASN A 162 11.79 -11.37 1.44
C ASN A 162 11.47 -11.98 0.06
N ILE A 163 11.54 -11.20 -1.02
CA ILE A 163 11.40 -11.69 -2.40
C ILE A 163 12.51 -11.20 -3.34
N VAL A 164 13.13 -10.06 -3.05
CA VAL A 164 14.22 -9.44 -3.83
C VAL A 164 15.52 -9.54 -3.02
N TRP A 165 15.95 -10.80 -2.78
CA TRP A 165 17.18 -11.11 -2.06
C TRP A 165 17.68 -12.50 -2.49
N LEU A 166 18.74 -12.55 -3.27
CA LEU A 166 19.26 -13.81 -3.80
C LEU A 166 20.44 -14.34 -2.96
N PRO A 167 20.65 -15.67 -2.95
CA PRO A 167 19.86 -16.68 -3.67
C PRO A 167 18.54 -17.05 -3.00
N LYS A 168 18.27 -16.57 -1.81
CA LYS A 168 17.02 -16.76 -1.04
C LYS A 168 16.93 -15.72 0.06
N GLU A 169 15.73 -15.51 0.57
CA GLU A 169 15.48 -14.68 1.76
C GLU A 169 16.44 -15.01 2.90
N ASP A 170 17.05 -13.98 3.48
CA ASP A 170 17.91 -14.07 4.68
C ASP A 170 17.59 -12.91 5.63
N PRO A 171 16.59 -13.09 6.52
CA PRO A 171 16.19 -12.06 7.47
C PRO A 171 17.32 -11.59 8.39
N ALA A 172 18.21 -12.50 8.79
CA ALA A 172 19.34 -12.14 9.65
C ALA A 172 20.38 -11.28 8.90
N ALA A 173 20.67 -11.60 7.63
CA ALA A 173 21.55 -10.78 6.80
C ALA A 173 20.94 -9.40 6.53
N TYR A 174 19.63 -9.34 6.22
CA TYR A 174 18.96 -8.07 6.07
C TYR A 174 18.94 -7.25 7.38
N GLY A 175 18.71 -7.88 8.53
CA GLY A 175 18.79 -7.23 9.84
C GLY A 175 20.17 -6.61 10.10
N ARG A 176 21.25 -7.29 9.72
CA ARG A 176 22.62 -6.73 9.80
C ARG A 176 22.82 -5.55 8.85
N LEU A 177 22.33 -5.64 7.59
CA LEU A 177 22.39 -4.54 6.63
C LEU A 177 21.66 -3.31 7.18
N LEU A 178 20.44 -3.49 7.69
CA LEU A 178 19.62 -2.43 8.29
C LEU A 178 20.34 -1.78 9.47
N THR A 179 20.83 -2.57 10.43
CA THR A 179 21.49 -2.06 11.64
C THR A 179 22.79 -1.33 11.30
N THR A 180 23.63 -1.88 10.41
CA THR A 180 24.87 -1.24 9.95
C THR A 180 24.58 0.11 9.30
N THR A 181 23.57 0.15 8.42
CA THR A 181 23.19 1.37 7.69
C THR A 181 22.57 2.40 8.63
N ALA A 182 21.70 1.97 9.54
CA ALA A 182 21.08 2.83 10.54
C ALA A 182 22.12 3.48 11.46
N GLN A 183 23.11 2.72 11.91
CA GLN A 183 24.18 3.23 12.75
C GLN A 183 25.04 4.27 12.00
N ALA A 184 25.39 4.00 10.74
CA ALA A 184 26.16 4.93 9.93
C ALA A 184 25.40 6.25 9.68
N LEU A 185 24.12 6.17 9.31
CA LEU A 185 23.27 7.35 9.11
C LEU A 185 23.13 8.16 10.40
N ARG A 186 22.84 7.53 11.53
CA ARG A 186 22.72 8.25 12.83
C ARG A 186 23.99 8.92 13.27
N THR A 187 25.14 8.32 12.99
CA THR A 187 26.42 8.92 13.30
C THR A 187 26.69 10.17 12.46
N ALA A 188 26.35 10.12 11.17
CA ALA A 188 26.64 11.19 10.23
C ALA A 188 25.53 12.26 10.18
N LEU A 189 24.26 11.87 10.31
CA LEU A 189 23.07 12.68 10.07
C LEU A 189 21.95 12.24 11.03
N PRO A 190 22.07 12.54 12.33
CA PRO A 190 21.19 12.01 13.40
C PRO A 190 19.72 12.44 13.25
N GLU A 191 19.44 13.49 12.48
CA GLU A 191 18.09 14.01 12.21
C GLU A 191 17.32 13.19 11.19
N LYS A 192 17.97 12.32 10.41
CA LYS A 192 17.32 11.56 9.36
C LYS A 192 16.48 10.40 9.93
N THR A 193 15.28 10.25 9.42
CA THR A 193 14.40 9.13 9.72
C THR A 193 14.82 7.90 8.92
N ILE A 194 14.95 6.76 9.59
CA ILE A 194 15.29 5.48 9.00
C ILE A 194 14.04 4.63 8.91
N VAL A 195 13.83 4.01 7.75
CA VAL A 195 12.68 3.16 7.45
C VAL A 195 13.19 1.77 7.04
N THR A 196 12.58 0.71 7.55
CA THR A 196 12.90 -0.65 7.08
C THR A 196 12.54 -0.80 5.61
N ALA A 197 13.14 -1.74 4.91
CA ALA A 197 12.61 -2.17 3.61
C ALA A 197 11.13 -2.51 3.73
N GLY A 198 10.34 -2.08 2.76
CA GLY A 198 8.96 -2.55 2.66
C GLY A 198 8.96 -4.05 2.43
N MET A 199 8.47 -4.82 3.39
CA MET A 199 8.31 -6.26 3.21
C MET A 199 7.18 -6.52 2.21
N ALA A 200 7.41 -7.34 1.19
CA ALA A 200 6.34 -7.83 0.34
C ALA A 200 5.36 -8.65 1.17
N TYR A 201 4.12 -8.22 1.21
CA TYR A 201 3.06 -8.85 1.99
C TYR A 201 1.82 -9.04 1.14
N TYR A 202 1.93 -9.97 0.19
CA TYR A 202 0.79 -10.38 -0.61
C TYR A 202 -0.04 -11.37 0.19
N SER A 203 -1.34 -11.16 0.20
CA SER A 203 -2.26 -12.05 0.89
C SER A 203 -2.25 -13.48 0.32
N GLN A 204 -1.87 -13.64 -0.98
CA GLN A 204 -1.72 -14.95 -1.64
C GLN A 204 -0.37 -15.65 -1.35
N MET A 205 0.58 -15.02 -0.68
CA MET A 205 1.86 -15.67 -0.36
C MET A 205 1.65 -16.77 0.67
N HIS A 206 2.02 -17.99 0.30
CA HIS A 206 2.03 -19.15 1.21
C HIS A 206 3.21 -19.14 2.18
N SER A 207 4.23 -18.33 1.92
CA SER A 207 5.35 -18.10 2.86
C SER A 207 4.83 -17.38 4.11
N THR A 208 5.49 -17.59 5.25
CA THR A 208 5.12 -17.04 6.55
C THR A 208 4.95 -15.50 6.46
N PRO A 209 3.74 -14.95 6.26
CA PRO A 209 3.56 -13.51 6.20
C PRO A 209 4.05 -12.89 7.50
N GLY A 210 4.85 -11.82 7.40
CA GLY A 210 5.41 -11.18 8.58
C GLY A 210 6.70 -11.81 9.12
N TYR A 211 7.17 -12.92 8.58
CA TYR A 211 8.40 -13.59 9.07
C TYR A 211 9.61 -12.65 9.10
N LEU A 212 9.83 -11.85 8.06
CA LEU A 212 10.91 -10.88 8.04
C LEU A 212 10.76 -9.85 9.17
N LEU A 213 9.57 -9.27 9.34
CA LEU A 213 9.31 -8.28 10.40
C LEU A 213 9.44 -8.91 11.79
N GLN A 214 8.95 -10.13 12.00
CA GLN A 214 9.15 -10.85 13.26
C GLN A 214 10.65 -11.04 13.55
N SER A 215 11.44 -11.47 12.57
CA SER A 215 12.89 -11.62 12.75
C SER A 215 13.60 -10.31 13.10
N LEU A 216 13.14 -9.18 12.53
CA LEU A 216 13.67 -7.87 12.88
C LEU A 216 13.28 -7.45 14.31
N LEU A 217 12.06 -7.76 14.75
CA LEU A 217 11.61 -7.53 16.12
C LEU A 217 12.43 -8.35 17.11
N ASP A 218 12.65 -9.63 16.82
CA ASP A 218 13.50 -10.53 17.62
C ASP A 218 14.96 -10.00 17.68
N GLY A 219 15.42 -9.33 16.63
CA GLY A 219 16.70 -8.61 16.55
C GLY A 219 16.71 -7.22 17.20
N GLY A 220 15.63 -6.81 17.88
CA GLY A 220 15.55 -5.56 18.62
C GLY A 220 15.10 -4.33 17.83
N LEU A 221 14.39 -4.49 16.71
CA LEU A 221 13.90 -3.38 15.89
C LEU A 221 13.12 -2.34 16.72
N GLY A 222 12.25 -2.79 17.64
CA GLY A 222 11.41 -1.91 18.44
C GLY A 222 12.15 -0.96 19.39
N THR A 223 13.44 -1.20 19.66
CA THR A 223 14.29 -0.34 20.49
C THR A 223 15.13 0.64 19.69
N GLN A 224 15.08 0.55 18.36
CA GLN A 224 16.01 1.28 17.48
C GLN A 224 15.42 2.59 16.92
N ASN A 225 14.19 2.98 17.24
CA ASN A 225 13.51 4.15 16.66
C ASN A 225 13.60 4.16 15.12
N ILE A 226 13.24 3.04 14.52
CA ILE A 226 13.15 2.85 13.07
C ILE A 226 11.67 2.67 12.71
N VAL A 227 11.24 3.32 11.64
CA VAL A 227 9.89 3.13 11.08
C VAL A 227 9.82 1.75 10.44
N ALA A 228 8.82 0.94 10.80
CA ALA A 228 8.59 -0.31 10.11
C ALA A 228 7.73 -0.09 8.85
N ALA A 229 8.05 -0.79 7.77
CA ALA A 229 7.32 -0.70 6.52
C ALA A 229 6.97 -2.06 5.95
N TYR A 230 5.81 -2.17 5.31
CA TYR A 230 5.42 -3.32 4.50
C TYR A 230 4.51 -2.93 3.34
N HIS A 231 4.30 -3.84 2.39
CA HIS A 231 3.56 -3.66 1.15
C HIS A 231 2.31 -4.53 1.15
N PRO A 232 1.15 -4.04 1.65
CA PRO A 232 -0.06 -4.84 1.85
C PRO A 232 -0.86 -5.01 0.55
N TYR A 233 -0.31 -5.69 -0.44
CA TYR A 233 -1.04 -6.05 -1.65
C TYR A 233 -2.04 -7.19 -1.38
N SER A 234 -3.15 -7.20 -2.10
CA SER A 234 -4.17 -8.24 -2.06
C SER A 234 -4.93 -8.34 -3.37
N GLU A 235 -5.69 -9.41 -3.54
CA GLU A 235 -6.51 -9.65 -4.74
C GLU A 235 -7.63 -8.61 -4.88
N TYR A 236 -8.30 -8.29 -3.76
CA TYR A 236 -9.38 -7.29 -3.66
C TYR A 236 -9.01 -6.21 -2.65
N PRO A 237 -9.69 -5.07 -2.65
CA PRO A 237 -9.47 -4.03 -1.65
C PRO A 237 -9.68 -4.52 -0.21
N GLU A 238 -10.63 -5.42 0.01
CA GLU A 238 -10.98 -5.98 1.31
C GLU A 238 -10.09 -7.16 1.71
N GLY A 239 -9.31 -7.71 0.79
CA GLY A 239 -8.46 -8.88 1.03
C GLY A 239 -8.51 -9.86 -0.14
N ASP A 240 -8.43 -11.15 0.16
CA ASP A 240 -8.62 -12.22 -0.80
C ASP A 240 -9.96 -12.93 -0.54
N SER A 241 -10.34 -13.80 -1.47
CA SER A 241 -11.57 -14.60 -1.36
C SER A 241 -11.56 -15.63 -0.22
N VAL A 242 -10.47 -15.74 0.53
CA VAL A 242 -10.29 -16.66 1.65
C VAL A 242 -10.41 -15.90 2.96
N PRO A 243 -11.27 -16.29 3.91
CA PRO A 243 -11.58 -15.50 5.13
C PRO A 243 -10.37 -15.17 6.01
N ASP A 244 -9.36 -16.05 6.09
CA ASP A 244 -8.12 -15.81 6.84
C ASP A 244 -7.16 -14.84 6.13
N ARG A 245 -7.51 -14.39 4.94
CA ARG A 245 -6.76 -13.43 4.12
C ARG A 245 -7.45 -12.09 3.98
N ASP A 246 -8.35 -11.79 4.90
CA ASP A 246 -8.96 -10.47 5.03
C ASP A 246 -7.89 -9.41 5.31
N PHE A 247 -7.93 -8.32 4.54
CA PHE A 247 -6.94 -7.25 4.64
C PHE A 247 -6.96 -6.59 6.02
N LEU A 248 -8.15 -6.31 6.57
CA LEU A 248 -8.29 -5.62 7.86
C LEU A 248 -7.75 -6.47 9.00
N VAL A 249 -8.07 -7.77 9.01
CA VAL A 249 -7.57 -8.72 10.01
C VAL A 249 -6.05 -8.77 9.98
N ARG A 250 -5.46 -8.90 8.80
CA ARG A 250 -4.01 -9.01 8.62
C ARG A 250 -3.27 -7.72 8.92
N ALA A 251 -3.76 -6.58 8.42
CA ALA A 251 -3.14 -5.28 8.69
C ALA A 251 -3.21 -4.92 10.17
N ASN A 252 -4.35 -5.15 10.83
CA ASN A 252 -4.47 -4.94 12.27
C ASN A 252 -3.52 -5.87 13.06
N ALA A 253 -3.45 -7.15 12.71
CA ALA A 253 -2.55 -8.09 13.37
C ALA A 253 -1.08 -7.66 13.22
N MET A 254 -0.66 -7.23 12.02
CA MET A 254 0.70 -6.77 11.76
C MET A 254 1.01 -5.47 12.50
N ASN A 255 0.13 -4.47 12.43
CA ASN A 255 0.34 -3.19 13.10
C ASN A 255 0.38 -3.38 14.63
N ASN A 256 -0.51 -4.18 15.19
CA ASN A 256 -0.51 -4.52 16.61
C ASN A 256 0.76 -5.27 17.03
N LEU A 257 1.24 -6.20 16.22
CA LEU A 257 2.51 -6.90 16.48
C LEU A 257 3.67 -5.91 16.54
N LEU A 258 3.76 -5.00 15.60
CA LEU A 258 4.81 -3.99 15.53
C LEU A 258 4.75 -3.04 16.73
N HIS A 259 3.58 -2.47 17.01
CA HIS A 259 3.39 -1.53 18.12
C HIS A 259 3.62 -2.17 19.50
N SER A 260 3.12 -3.38 19.73
CA SER A 260 3.32 -4.10 21.00
C SER A 260 4.79 -4.46 21.27
N ASN A 261 5.62 -4.46 20.23
CA ASN A 261 7.07 -4.65 20.32
C ASN A 261 7.88 -3.34 20.25
N GLY A 262 7.25 -2.19 20.47
CA GLY A 262 7.93 -0.91 20.60
C GLY A 262 8.14 -0.10 19.32
N VAL A 263 7.66 -0.59 18.17
CA VAL A 263 7.71 0.21 16.93
C VAL A 263 6.65 1.31 16.99
N SER A 264 7.09 2.56 16.94
CA SER A 264 6.19 3.72 17.08
C SER A 264 5.44 4.07 15.82
N GLN A 265 5.97 3.76 14.64
CA GLN A 265 5.39 4.12 13.34
C GLN A 265 5.41 2.94 12.36
N VAL A 266 4.28 2.74 11.70
CA VAL A 266 4.11 1.73 10.65
C VAL A 266 3.66 2.42 9.37
N TRP A 267 4.42 2.22 8.28
CA TRP A 267 4.11 2.78 6.96
C TRP A 267 3.80 1.68 5.96
N ALA A 268 2.80 1.89 5.10
CA ALA A 268 2.62 1.09 3.90
C ALA A 268 3.34 1.79 2.75
N THR A 269 4.54 1.32 2.41
CA THR A 269 5.39 2.02 1.43
C THR A 269 5.09 1.65 -0.02
N GLU A 270 4.26 0.62 -0.24
CA GLU A 270 3.62 0.33 -1.52
C GLU A 270 2.27 -0.34 -1.31
N TRP A 271 1.29 0.00 -2.15
CA TRP A 271 0.01 -0.68 -2.32
C TRP A 271 -0.64 -0.16 -3.61
N GLY A 272 -1.50 -0.95 -4.23
CA GLY A 272 -2.15 -0.55 -5.47
C GLY A 272 -2.59 -1.73 -6.33
N TRP A 273 -3.15 -1.44 -7.48
CA TRP A 273 -3.56 -2.40 -8.50
C TRP A 273 -3.18 -1.91 -9.88
N SER A 274 -2.77 -2.85 -10.72
CA SER A 274 -2.52 -2.60 -12.13
C SER A 274 -3.82 -2.57 -12.92
N SER A 275 -3.89 -1.69 -13.91
CA SER A 275 -4.92 -1.70 -14.94
C SER A 275 -4.64 -2.70 -16.09
N TYR A 276 -3.57 -3.49 -15.96
CA TYR A 276 -3.20 -4.54 -16.90
C TYR A 276 -4.38 -5.48 -17.17
N ASP A 277 -4.60 -5.85 -18.42
CA ASP A 277 -5.72 -6.66 -18.90
C ASP A 277 -5.29 -7.89 -19.73
N GLY A 278 -4.01 -8.24 -19.67
CA GLY A 278 -3.42 -9.38 -20.35
C GLY A 278 -3.69 -10.73 -19.65
N PRO A 279 -2.83 -11.74 -19.84
CA PRO A 279 -2.96 -13.04 -19.18
C PRO A 279 -3.02 -12.91 -17.65
N VAL A 280 -3.66 -13.90 -17.00
CA VAL A 280 -3.84 -13.94 -15.54
C VAL A 280 -2.51 -13.77 -14.81
N GLU A 281 -2.51 -12.87 -13.82
CA GLU A 281 -1.40 -12.54 -12.95
C GLU A 281 -1.80 -12.75 -11.47
N MET A 282 -0.88 -12.47 -10.54
CA MET A 282 -1.14 -12.62 -9.09
C MET A 282 -2.30 -11.76 -8.60
N GLN A 283 -2.47 -10.56 -9.16
CA GLN A 283 -3.65 -9.73 -8.93
C GLN A 283 -4.71 -10.00 -9.99
N ARG A 284 -5.97 -9.75 -9.67
CA ARG A 284 -7.06 -9.87 -10.63
C ARG A 284 -6.88 -8.91 -11.80
N LEU A 285 -7.34 -9.35 -12.98
CA LEU A 285 -7.48 -8.48 -14.14
C LEU A 285 -8.74 -7.63 -13.98
N ILE A 286 -8.55 -6.35 -13.71
CA ILE A 286 -9.63 -5.42 -13.33
C ILE A 286 -9.78 -4.24 -14.29
N GLY A 287 -8.82 -4.05 -15.19
CA GLY A 287 -8.78 -2.92 -16.10
C GLY A 287 -8.74 -1.57 -15.40
N THR A 288 -8.90 -0.50 -16.16
CA THR A 288 -8.80 0.88 -15.64
C THR A 288 -9.93 1.26 -14.70
N SER A 289 -11.15 0.77 -14.92
CA SER A 289 -12.29 1.04 -14.04
C SER A 289 -12.16 0.33 -12.69
N GLY A 290 -11.71 -0.92 -12.71
CA GLY A 290 -11.45 -1.68 -11.50
C GLY A 290 -10.28 -1.10 -10.71
N GLN A 291 -9.22 -0.62 -11.38
CA GLN A 291 -8.12 0.09 -10.73
C GLN A 291 -8.63 1.30 -9.94
N ALA A 292 -9.52 2.10 -10.53
CA ALA A 292 -10.10 3.27 -9.88
C ALA A 292 -10.92 2.89 -8.64
N ASP A 293 -11.86 1.95 -8.78
CA ASP A 293 -12.72 1.49 -7.69
C ASP A 293 -11.91 0.86 -6.55
N TYR A 294 -11.00 -0.06 -6.87
CA TYR A 294 -10.20 -0.77 -5.88
C TYR A 294 -9.29 0.19 -5.09
N THR A 295 -8.71 1.17 -5.77
CA THR A 295 -7.88 2.20 -5.12
C THR A 295 -8.69 2.98 -4.09
N LEU A 296 -9.90 3.43 -4.43
CA LEU A 296 -10.71 4.24 -3.51
C LEU A 296 -11.23 3.43 -2.31
N ARG A 297 -11.70 2.20 -2.52
CA ARG A 297 -12.14 1.35 -1.42
C ARG A 297 -10.98 1.02 -0.47
N ARG A 298 -9.80 0.66 -0.99
CA ARG A 298 -8.61 0.41 -0.17
C ARG A 298 -8.16 1.68 0.56
N LEU A 299 -8.21 2.85 -0.07
CA LEU A 299 -7.87 4.11 0.57
C LEU A 299 -8.80 4.41 1.77
N ALA A 300 -10.10 4.17 1.61
CA ALA A 300 -11.06 4.28 2.70
C ALA A 300 -10.74 3.32 3.86
N LEU A 301 -10.43 2.05 3.58
CA LEU A 301 -10.04 1.08 4.60
C LEU A 301 -8.74 1.46 5.31
N MET A 302 -7.69 1.83 4.56
CA MET A 302 -6.40 2.18 5.15
C MET A 302 -6.46 3.45 5.98
N SER A 303 -7.34 4.40 5.65
CA SER A 303 -7.56 5.60 6.46
C SER A 303 -8.12 5.29 7.85
N ALA A 304 -8.80 4.15 7.99
CA ALA A 304 -9.38 3.68 9.26
C ALA A 304 -8.45 2.72 10.03
N LEU A 305 -7.24 2.47 9.54
CA LEU A 305 -6.25 1.62 10.20
C LEU A 305 -5.10 2.44 10.79
N ASP A 306 -4.30 1.82 11.64
CA ASP A 306 -3.16 2.47 12.28
C ASP A 306 -1.90 2.46 11.41
N PHE A 307 -1.98 3.22 10.30
CA PHE A 307 -0.80 3.61 9.51
C PHE A 307 -0.53 5.10 9.71
N GLN A 308 0.73 5.49 9.92
CA GLN A 308 1.09 6.91 9.91
C GLN A 308 1.18 7.46 8.49
N ARG A 309 1.56 6.62 7.52
CA ARG A 309 1.68 7.01 6.12
C ARG A 309 1.51 5.83 5.19
N ILE A 310 0.90 6.09 4.05
CA ILE A 310 0.72 5.11 2.99
C ILE A 310 1.18 5.69 1.65
N PHE A 311 1.82 4.87 0.80
CA PHE A 311 2.30 5.29 -0.52
C PHE A 311 1.67 4.45 -1.61
N LEU A 312 0.84 5.07 -2.44
CA LEU A 312 0.24 4.42 -3.59
C LEU A 312 1.32 4.08 -4.63
N PHE A 313 1.33 2.88 -5.13
CA PHE A 313 2.15 2.46 -6.25
C PHE A 313 1.30 2.45 -7.52
N ASN A 314 1.49 3.39 -8.51
CA ASN A 314 2.46 4.48 -8.49
C ASN A 314 1.90 5.71 -9.23
N LEU A 315 2.69 6.78 -9.39
CA LEU A 315 2.23 8.02 -10.04
C LEU A 315 2.02 7.85 -11.54
N SER A 316 2.95 7.21 -12.26
CA SER A 316 2.89 7.04 -13.71
C SER A 316 3.06 5.57 -14.09
N ASP A 317 2.42 5.13 -15.14
CA ASP A 317 2.70 3.84 -15.75
C ASP A 317 4.20 3.69 -16.02
N LEU A 318 4.70 2.45 -16.01
CA LEU A 318 6.08 2.11 -16.27
C LEU A 318 6.22 1.60 -17.71
N ASP A 319 7.41 1.79 -18.28
CA ASP A 319 7.71 1.33 -19.63
C ASP A 319 8.10 -0.18 -19.67
N GLU A 320 8.52 -0.67 -20.83
CA GLU A 320 8.87 -2.05 -21.09
C GLU A 320 10.04 -2.60 -20.25
N ARG A 321 10.72 -1.78 -19.46
CA ARG A 321 11.73 -2.23 -18.46
C ARG A 321 11.07 -2.92 -17.25
N ALA A 322 9.81 -2.60 -16.98
CA ALA A 322 9.01 -3.28 -15.96
C ALA A 322 8.30 -4.51 -16.52
N SER A 323 7.87 -5.43 -15.65
CA SER A 323 7.01 -6.54 -16.06
C SER A 323 5.70 -6.01 -16.67
N ALA A 324 5.09 -6.76 -17.59
CA ALA A 324 3.87 -6.32 -18.28
C ALA A 324 2.76 -5.88 -17.32
N ARG A 325 2.57 -6.61 -16.20
CA ARG A 325 1.63 -6.23 -15.16
C ARG A 325 2.04 -4.92 -14.48
N ASP A 326 3.32 -4.77 -14.16
CA ASP A 326 3.81 -3.63 -13.38
C ASP A 326 3.77 -2.33 -14.20
N GLN A 327 3.71 -2.42 -15.51
CA GLN A 327 3.54 -1.26 -16.40
C GLN A 327 2.24 -0.49 -16.16
N GLY A 328 1.17 -1.12 -15.66
CA GLY A 328 -0.16 -0.54 -15.58
C GLY A 328 -0.60 0.05 -14.22
N TYR A 329 0.30 0.21 -13.25
CA TYR A 329 -0.07 0.69 -11.90
C TYR A 329 -0.26 2.21 -11.79
N GLY A 330 0.12 2.99 -12.80
CA GLY A 330 0.10 4.45 -12.74
C GLY A 330 -1.28 5.07 -12.50
N LEU A 331 -1.29 6.20 -11.78
CA LEU A 331 -2.39 7.16 -11.82
C LEU A 331 -2.44 7.88 -13.17
N LEU A 332 -1.29 8.05 -13.79
CA LEU A 332 -1.05 8.68 -15.07
C LEU A 332 -0.49 7.64 -16.07
N ASP A 333 -0.67 7.89 -17.35
CA ASP A 333 0.04 7.15 -18.38
C ASP A 333 1.52 7.62 -18.53
N LEU A 334 2.26 7.03 -19.48
CA LEU A 334 3.66 7.39 -19.74
C LEU A 334 3.86 8.84 -20.23
N GLN A 335 2.82 9.49 -20.72
CA GLN A 335 2.80 10.89 -21.18
C GLN A 335 2.24 11.85 -20.13
N ALA A 336 2.11 11.41 -18.87
CA ALA A 336 1.52 12.15 -17.76
C ALA A 336 0.04 12.54 -17.96
N SER A 337 -0.69 11.82 -18.84
CA SER A 337 -2.13 11.99 -18.99
C SER A 337 -2.89 11.26 -17.88
N PRO A 338 -3.92 11.87 -17.28
CA PRO A 338 -4.70 11.26 -16.22
C PRO A 338 -5.43 9.99 -16.66
N LYS A 339 -5.26 8.90 -15.94
CA LYS A 339 -6.09 7.69 -16.06
C LYS A 339 -7.38 7.83 -15.22
N PRO A 340 -8.40 6.98 -15.39
CA PRO A 340 -9.63 7.02 -14.60
C PRO A 340 -9.39 7.04 -13.08
N VAL A 341 -8.38 6.32 -12.59
CA VAL A 341 -8.00 6.27 -11.18
C VAL A 341 -7.53 7.63 -10.66
N TYR A 342 -6.82 8.43 -11.47
CA TYR A 342 -6.44 9.80 -11.10
C TYR A 342 -7.66 10.68 -10.88
N THR A 343 -8.60 10.65 -11.84
CA THR A 343 -9.84 11.45 -11.75
C THR A 343 -10.67 11.04 -10.54
N ALA A 344 -10.82 9.75 -10.30
CA ALA A 344 -11.52 9.22 -9.13
C ALA A 344 -10.86 9.65 -7.81
N LEU A 345 -9.54 9.59 -7.72
CA LEU A 345 -8.79 10.05 -6.54
C LEU A 345 -8.96 11.56 -6.33
N LYS A 346 -8.89 12.38 -7.38
CA LYS A 346 -9.13 13.83 -7.30
C LYS A 346 -10.53 14.15 -6.79
N ASN A 347 -11.56 13.46 -7.29
CA ASN A 347 -12.94 13.59 -6.81
C ASN A 347 -13.04 13.20 -5.33
N PHE A 348 -12.44 12.07 -4.95
CA PHE A 348 -12.42 11.59 -3.56
C PHE A 348 -11.80 12.61 -2.61
N LEU A 349 -10.63 13.13 -2.93
CA LEU A 349 -9.94 14.16 -2.12
C LEU A 349 -10.74 15.47 -2.05
N THR A 350 -11.42 15.86 -3.15
CA THR A 350 -12.31 17.01 -3.17
C THR A 350 -13.51 16.83 -2.24
N ILE A 351 -14.15 15.66 -2.27
CA ILE A 351 -15.32 15.33 -1.43
C ILE A 351 -14.92 15.28 0.05
N THR A 352 -13.82 14.64 0.36
CA THR A 352 -13.36 14.46 1.74
C THR A 352 -12.75 15.72 2.36
N GLY A 353 -12.27 16.64 1.53
CA GLY A 353 -11.51 17.80 1.99
C GLY A 353 -10.12 17.41 2.52
N PRO A 354 -9.31 18.37 2.97
CA PRO A 354 -7.91 18.13 3.34
C PRO A 354 -7.76 17.32 4.64
N ARG A 355 -8.75 17.39 5.52
CA ARG A 355 -8.68 16.77 6.86
C ARG A 355 -9.99 16.10 7.24
N LEU A 356 -9.86 14.91 7.82
CA LEU A 356 -10.96 14.11 8.39
C LEU A 356 -10.68 13.82 9.86
N THR A 357 -11.72 13.92 10.69
CA THR A 357 -11.68 13.55 12.12
C THR A 357 -12.61 12.35 12.35
N PRO A 358 -12.19 11.33 13.09
CA PRO A 358 -13.04 10.18 13.39
C PRO A 358 -14.36 10.60 14.05
N THR A 359 -15.47 10.02 13.61
CA THR A 359 -16.79 10.17 14.24
C THR A 359 -17.52 8.84 14.27
N ASP A 360 -18.57 8.74 15.07
CA ASP A 360 -19.40 7.55 15.06
C ASP A 360 -20.32 7.56 13.84
N PRO A 361 -20.55 6.41 13.20
CA PRO A 361 -21.49 6.30 12.09
C PRO A 361 -22.92 6.59 12.57
N PRO A 362 -23.80 7.08 11.69
CA PRO A 362 -25.21 7.22 12.02
C PRO A 362 -25.82 5.85 12.34
N ALA A 363 -26.83 5.83 13.20
CA ALA A 363 -27.57 4.60 13.46
C ALA A 363 -28.22 4.11 12.16
N VAL A 364 -28.00 2.85 11.82
CA VAL A 364 -28.58 2.20 10.64
C VAL A 364 -29.39 0.99 11.03
N SER A 365 -30.46 0.71 10.29
CA SER A 365 -31.25 -0.50 10.43
C SER A 365 -31.02 -1.40 9.22
N GLN A 366 -31.14 -2.71 9.42
CA GLN A 366 -30.98 -3.73 8.38
C GLN A 366 -29.58 -3.67 7.70
N VAL A 367 -28.54 -3.77 8.54
CA VAL A 367 -27.13 -3.77 8.08
C VAL A 367 -26.84 -5.09 7.36
N PRO A 368 -26.42 -5.08 6.09
CA PRO A 368 -26.01 -6.30 5.39
C PRO A 368 -24.68 -6.82 5.94
N ASP A 369 -24.52 -8.14 5.91
CA ASP A 369 -23.32 -8.80 6.43
C ASP A 369 -22.03 -8.40 5.70
N ASP A 370 -22.13 -8.03 4.42
CA ASP A 370 -21.02 -7.61 3.57
C ASP A 370 -20.83 -6.09 3.49
N LEU A 371 -21.37 -5.35 4.47
CA LEU A 371 -21.19 -3.91 4.56
C LEU A 371 -19.78 -3.54 5.00
N TYR A 372 -19.19 -2.58 4.29
CA TYR A 372 -18.04 -1.83 4.75
C TYR A 372 -18.43 -0.37 4.94
N ALA A 373 -18.12 0.18 6.09
CA ALA A 373 -18.45 1.57 6.41
C ALA A 373 -17.37 2.23 7.28
N VAL A 374 -17.02 3.48 6.97
CA VAL A 374 -16.11 4.31 7.76
C VAL A 374 -16.70 5.70 7.89
N ALA A 375 -16.87 6.20 9.12
CA ALA A 375 -17.47 7.50 9.38
C ALA A 375 -16.44 8.56 9.76
N TRP A 376 -16.64 9.77 9.24
CA TRP A 376 -15.75 10.90 9.42
C TRP A 376 -16.52 12.21 9.64
N SER A 377 -15.91 13.14 10.35
CA SER A 377 -16.28 14.54 10.37
C SER A 377 -15.27 15.34 9.55
N ARG A 378 -15.76 16.18 8.63
CA ARG A 378 -14.95 17.07 7.81
C ARG A 378 -14.81 18.44 8.52
N GLU A 379 -13.79 19.25 8.16
CA GLU A 379 -13.48 20.53 8.80
C GLU A 379 -14.63 21.56 8.74
N ASP A 380 -15.51 21.47 7.73
CA ASP A 380 -16.69 22.33 7.61
C ASP A 380 -17.88 21.91 8.52
N GLY A 381 -17.63 20.93 9.40
CA GLY A 381 -18.62 20.41 10.36
C GLY A 381 -19.59 19.39 9.76
N LYS A 382 -19.49 19.04 8.50
CA LYS A 382 -20.29 17.98 7.90
C LYS A 382 -19.73 16.62 8.22
N HIS A 383 -20.60 15.65 8.28
CA HIS A 383 -20.25 14.25 8.44
C HIS A 383 -20.21 13.53 7.10
N LEU A 384 -19.34 12.54 6.99
CA LEU A 384 -19.19 11.70 5.82
C LEU A 384 -19.27 10.23 6.26
N LEU A 385 -19.99 9.40 5.49
CA LEU A 385 -19.95 7.95 5.61
C LEU A 385 -19.44 7.37 4.28
N MET A 386 -18.23 6.84 4.28
CA MET A 386 -17.69 6.03 3.19
C MET A 386 -18.30 4.66 3.29
N VAL A 387 -19.02 4.18 2.28
CA VAL A 387 -19.82 2.97 2.39
C VAL A 387 -19.95 2.22 1.07
N TRP A 388 -19.93 0.89 1.12
CA TRP A 388 -20.22 -0.01 -0.01
C TRP A 388 -20.64 -1.40 0.50
N SER A 389 -21.29 -2.18 -0.39
CA SER A 389 -21.67 -3.57 -0.15
C SER A 389 -21.81 -4.27 -1.50
N ALA A 390 -21.28 -5.48 -1.62
CA ALA A 390 -21.35 -6.29 -2.85
C ALA A 390 -22.78 -6.83 -3.10
N SER A 391 -23.59 -7.01 -2.05
CA SER A 391 -24.96 -7.55 -2.14
C SER A 391 -25.99 -6.57 -2.71
N GLY A 392 -25.64 -5.28 -2.81
CA GLY A 392 -26.51 -4.26 -3.42
C GLY A 392 -27.80 -3.98 -2.66
N VAL A 393 -27.85 -4.28 -1.36
CA VAL A 393 -28.99 -3.98 -0.49
C VAL A 393 -29.07 -2.49 -0.15
N SER A 394 -30.19 -2.07 0.44
CA SER A 394 -30.38 -0.69 0.86
C SER A 394 -30.17 -0.53 2.36
N LEU A 395 -29.50 0.56 2.76
CA LEU A 395 -29.43 1.01 4.16
C LEU A 395 -30.49 2.07 4.40
N THR A 396 -31.15 1.98 5.55
CA THR A 396 -32.09 3.01 6.02
C THR A 396 -31.47 3.75 7.20
N PHE A 397 -31.38 5.07 7.07
CA PHE A 397 -30.93 5.98 8.10
C PHE A 397 -32.12 6.74 8.70
N PRO A 398 -32.03 7.18 9.98
CA PRO A 398 -32.97 8.14 10.51
C PRO A 398 -32.96 9.42 9.68
N ALA A 399 -33.90 10.34 9.95
CA ALA A 399 -33.89 11.64 9.27
C ALA A 399 -32.57 12.35 9.54
N ILE A 400 -31.81 12.63 8.49
CA ILE A 400 -30.57 13.41 8.50
C ILE A 400 -30.72 14.60 7.54
N ASN A 401 -30.18 15.75 7.95
CA ASN A 401 -30.39 16.99 7.20
C ASN A 401 -29.39 17.13 6.05
N ASP A 402 -29.85 17.76 4.94
CA ASP A 402 -29.01 18.11 3.80
C ASP A 402 -28.14 16.95 3.28
N ALA A 403 -28.72 15.75 3.24
CA ALA A 403 -28.00 14.56 2.82
C ALA A 403 -27.71 14.54 1.33
N ILE A 404 -26.48 14.17 0.98
CA ILE A 404 -26.00 14.09 -0.40
C ILE A 404 -25.20 12.79 -0.55
N VAL A 405 -25.48 12.02 -1.59
CA VAL A 405 -24.64 10.89 -2.00
C VAL A 405 -23.69 11.34 -3.10
N HIS A 406 -22.42 11.16 -2.86
CA HIS A 406 -21.36 11.37 -3.85
C HIS A 406 -20.88 10.02 -4.39
N ASP A 407 -20.65 9.97 -5.68
CA ASP A 407 -19.96 8.87 -6.35
C ASP A 407 -18.58 9.40 -6.82
N PRO A 408 -17.50 9.07 -6.11
CA PRO A 408 -16.18 9.62 -6.45
C PRO A 408 -15.62 9.08 -7.77
N LEU A 409 -16.09 7.91 -8.27
CA LEU A 409 -15.65 7.38 -9.56
C LEU A 409 -16.12 8.27 -10.73
N THR A 410 -17.32 8.82 -10.62
CA THR A 410 -17.93 9.64 -11.69
C THR A 410 -17.95 11.14 -11.36
N GLY A 411 -17.71 11.51 -10.10
CA GLY A 411 -17.89 12.87 -9.61
C GLY A 411 -19.37 13.27 -9.45
N SER A 412 -20.31 12.34 -9.60
CA SER A 412 -21.74 12.65 -9.48
C SER A 412 -22.15 12.93 -8.04
N ARG A 413 -23.19 13.75 -7.89
CA ARG A 413 -23.70 14.23 -6.61
C ARG A 413 -25.21 14.19 -6.64
N ILE A 414 -25.84 13.44 -5.74
CA ILE A 414 -27.28 13.24 -5.69
C ILE A 414 -27.80 13.68 -4.32
N PRO A 415 -28.55 14.80 -4.23
CA PRO A 415 -29.25 15.19 -3.02
C PRO A 415 -30.32 14.14 -2.64
N LEU A 416 -30.39 13.79 -1.37
CA LEU A 416 -31.44 12.91 -0.83
C LEU A 416 -32.44 13.74 -0.04
N SER A 417 -33.72 13.65 -0.43
CA SER A 417 -34.80 14.29 0.29
C SER A 417 -35.40 13.35 1.33
N ALA A 418 -35.45 13.77 2.58
CA ALA A 418 -36.06 12.94 3.61
C ALA A 418 -36.82 13.74 4.68
N THR A 419 -38.09 13.47 4.80
CA THR A 419 -38.91 13.91 5.95
C THR A 419 -39.07 12.82 7.01
N LYS A 420 -38.80 11.57 6.70
CA LYS A 420 -39.02 10.39 7.59
C LYS A 420 -37.90 9.36 7.63
N GLY A 421 -36.74 9.67 7.06
CA GLY A 421 -35.61 8.76 6.96
C GLY A 421 -35.08 8.67 5.52
N ILE A 422 -33.82 8.29 5.35
CA ILE A 422 -33.16 8.17 4.06
C ILE A 422 -32.87 6.72 3.77
N THR A 423 -33.23 6.27 2.58
CA THR A 423 -32.83 4.96 2.08
C THR A 423 -31.74 5.14 1.01
N LEU A 424 -30.57 4.58 1.24
CA LEU A 424 -29.44 4.54 0.33
C LEU A 424 -29.34 3.15 -0.29
N ALA A 425 -29.51 3.07 -1.60
CA ALA A 425 -29.19 1.85 -2.35
C ALA A 425 -27.66 1.72 -2.41
N LEU A 426 -27.12 0.68 -1.81
CA LEU A 426 -25.70 0.40 -1.79
C LEU A 426 -25.21 -0.12 -3.14
N LYS A 427 -23.99 0.26 -3.48
CA LYS A 427 -23.27 -0.26 -4.65
C LYS A 427 -22.09 -1.11 -4.17
N PRO A 428 -21.55 -2.00 -5.04
CA PRO A 428 -20.27 -2.67 -4.78
C PRO A 428 -19.06 -1.72 -4.85
N THR A 429 -19.26 -0.51 -5.36
CA THR A 429 -18.27 0.56 -5.47
C THR A 429 -18.44 1.58 -4.34
N LEU A 430 -17.37 2.30 -4.01
CA LEU A 430 -17.39 3.29 -2.93
C LEU A 430 -18.44 4.40 -3.19
N GLN A 431 -19.32 4.62 -2.23
CA GLN A 431 -20.19 5.78 -2.13
C GLN A 431 -19.84 6.60 -0.90
N ILE A 432 -20.01 7.91 -0.95
CA ILE A 432 -19.80 8.78 0.21
C ILE A 432 -21.10 9.53 0.48
N LEU A 433 -21.74 9.21 1.61
CA LEU A 433 -22.90 9.94 2.10
C LEU A 433 -22.40 11.13 2.93
N GLU A 434 -22.74 12.34 2.54
CA GLU A 434 -22.49 13.58 3.24
C GLU A 434 -23.77 14.08 3.89
N TRP A 435 -23.70 14.58 5.15
CA TRP A 435 -24.85 15.20 5.82
C TRP A 435 -24.41 16.23 6.87
N LYS A 436 -25.34 17.07 7.30
CA LYS A 436 -25.17 17.93 8.48
C LYS A 436 -25.64 17.20 9.73
N PRO A 437 -24.84 17.21 10.84
CA PRO A 437 -25.22 16.58 12.11
C PRO A 437 -26.43 17.26 12.76
#